data_30514193e2197c712ba8429b9d01d478
#
_entry.id   30514193e2197c712ba8429b9d01d478
#
_cell.length_a   1.000
_cell.length_b   1.000
_cell.length_c   1.000
_cell.angle_alpha   90.00
_cell.angle_beta   90.00
_cell.angle_gamma   90.00
#
_symmetry.space_group_name_H-M   'P 1'
#
loop_
_entity.id
_entity.type
_entity.pdbx_description
1 polymer ?
#
loop_
_entity_poly.entity_id
_entity_poly.type
_entity_poly.pdbx_seq_one_letter_code
_entity_poly.pdbx_strand_id
1 'polypeptide(L)'
;MATAITSKPAFVVREAGNMFAVSLDGIRDIPKIRIWWQEYLRQCWFIAKVTSVPVMLISIPFGMVIALHVGSFSRQLGAESATGAAMVLAIVREAAPVATALLIAGAGGSAMTADIGSRKIRDEIAAMEVMAVNPIGRLVTPRLLAASTVALFLVSLVSVAGLAGGYVFNVLVQHVTAGAYFSGFTQLVQLPDLWQSLAKAWVFGFIAAMVSCYKGLYCKGGPKGVGDAVNQGVVITFIFIFFVNFIMTTLYFALVPQKF
;
A
#
# COMPACT_ATOMS: atom_id res chain seq x y z
N MET A 1 -23.68 26.54 -20.89
CA MET A 1 -23.50 25.89 -19.58
C MET A 1 -23.58 24.36 -19.62
N ALA A 2 -24.17 23.76 -20.66
CA ALA A 2 -24.32 22.30 -20.82
C ALA A 2 -23.06 21.57 -21.35
N THR A 3 -22.15 22.25 -22.04
CA THR A 3 -20.92 21.66 -22.61
C THR A 3 -19.79 21.41 -21.60
N ALA A 4 -19.85 21.98 -20.39
CA ALA A 4 -18.84 21.81 -19.36
C ALA A 4 -19.01 20.53 -18.52
N ILE A 5 -20.19 19.90 -18.53
CA ILE A 5 -20.48 18.69 -17.71
C ILE A 5 -20.07 17.42 -18.46
N THR A 6 -20.13 17.41 -19.79
CA THR A 6 -19.77 16.25 -20.62
C THR A 6 -18.25 16.05 -20.79
N SER A 7 -17.42 17.05 -20.51
CA SER A 7 -15.97 16.96 -20.64
C SER A 7 -15.27 16.33 -19.40
N LYS A 8 -15.90 16.36 -18.23
CA LYS A 8 -15.31 15.84 -16.99
C LYS A 8 -15.10 14.32 -16.98
N PRO A 9 -16.07 13.46 -17.37
CA PRO A 9 -15.86 12.02 -17.37
C PRO A 9 -14.81 11.59 -18.40
N ALA A 10 -14.81 12.19 -19.60
CA ALA A 10 -13.80 11.89 -20.62
C ALA A 10 -12.38 12.30 -20.19
N PHE A 11 -12.25 13.38 -19.43
CA PHE A 11 -10.96 13.80 -18.87
C PHE A 11 -10.45 12.79 -17.83
N VAL A 12 -11.30 12.32 -16.93
CA VAL A 12 -10.93 11.34 -15.88
C VAL A 12 -10.51 10.01 -16.50
N VAL A 13 -11.26 9.52 -17.50
CA VAL A 13 -10.93 8.27 -18.21
C VAL A 13 -9.61 8.41 -18.97
N ARG A 14 -9.36 9.54 -19.61
CA ARG A 14 -8.09 9.80 -20.30
C ARG A 14 -6.91 9.91 -19.33
N GLU A 15 -7.10 10.54 -18.19
CA GLU A 15 -6.06 10.63 -17.15
C GLU A 15 -5.72 9.26 -16.57
N ALA A 16 -6.75 8.45 -16.26
CA ALA A 16 -6.54 7.06 -15.85
C ALA A 16 -5.81 6.23 -16.92
N GLY A 17 -6.23 6.35 -18.18
CA GLY A 17 -5.56 5.68 -19.30
C GLY A 17 -4.07 6.06 -19.43
N ASN A 18 -3.75 7.33 -19.27
CA ASN A 18 -2.36 7.80 -19.28
C ASN A 18 -1.54 7.26 -18.10
N MET A 19 -2.13 7.13 -16.90
CA MET A 19 -1.47 6.50 -15.76
C MET A 19 -1.10 5.05 -16.05
N PHE A 20 -2.04 4.28 -16.62
CA PHE A 20 -1.78 2.90 -17.03
C PHE A 20 -0.75 2.81 -18.15
N ALA A 21 -0.77 3.70 -19.14
CA ALA A 21 0.21 3.73 -20.22
C ALA A 21 1.64 3.94 -19.70
N VAL A 22 1.85 4.93 -18.83
CA VAL A 22 3.16 5.18 -18.20
C VAL A 22 3.62 3.99 -17.37
N SER A 23 2.71 3.29 -16.70
CA SER A 23 3.03 2.10 -15.92
C SER A 23 3.40 0.91 -16.79
N LEU A 24 2.69 0.72 -17.91
CA LEU A 24 3.01 -0.32 -18.90
C LEU A 24 4.38 -0.09 -19.52
N ASP A 25 4.70 1.15 -19.87
CA ASP A 25 6.03 1.50 -20.37
C ASP A 25 7.12 1.24 -19.31
N GLY A 26 6.82 1.57 -18.02
CA GLY A 26 7.69 1.21 -16.90
C GLY A 26 7.88 -0.30 -16.75
N ILE A 27 6.83 -1.11 -16.90
CA ILE A 27 6.91 -2.57 -16.85
C ILE A 27 7.72 -3.14 -18.02
N ARG A 28 7.57 -2.59 -19.22
CA ARG A 28 8.35 -3.01 -20.40
C ARG A 28 9.84 -2.80 -20.25
N ASP A 29 10.25 -1.84 -19.45
CA ASP A 29 11.66 -1.56 -19.15
C ASP A 29 12.22 -2.40 -17.99
N ILE A 30 11.41 -3.25 -17.32
CA ILE A 30 11.87 -4.15 -16.25
C ILE A 30 13.05 -5.05 -16.66
N PRO A 31 13.10 -5.66 -17.87
CA PRO A 31 14.25 -6.48 -18.26
C PRO A 31 15.59 -5.73 -18.25
N LYS A 32 15.54 -4.40 -18.36
CA LYS A 32 16.73 -3.53 -18.29
C LYS A 32 17.13 -3.15 -16.87
N ILE A 33 16.50 -3.70 -15.83
CA ILE A 33 16.75 -3.34 -14.41
C ILE A 33 18.21 -3.56 -13.99
N ARG A 34 18.91 -4.47 -14.65
CA ARG A 34 20.35 -4.67 -14.42
C ARG A 34 21.16 -3.37 -14.57
N ILE A 35 20.72 -2.47 -15.46
CA ILE A 35 21.35 -1.17 -15.70
C ILE A 35 21.04 -0.19 -14.56
N TRP A 36 19.86 -0.35 -13.93
CA TRP A 36 19.34 0.56 -12.90
C TRP A 36 19.29 -0.07 -11.50
N TRP A 37 20.02 -1.18 -11.27
CA TRP A 37 20.00 -1.93 -10.01
C TRP A 37 20.35 -1.08 -8.79
N GLN A 38 21.34 -0.20 -8.92
CA GLN A 38 21.72 0.72 -7.83
C GLN A 38 20.60 1.70 -7.50
N GLU A 39 19.89 2.20 -8.53
CA GLU A 39 18.76 3.10 -8.32
C GLU A 39 17.59 2.37 -7.65
N TYR A 40 17.30 1.13 -8.07
CA TYR A 40 16.30 0.29 -7.42
C TYR A 40 16.59 0.09 -5.92
N LEU A 41 17.82 -0.28 -5.55
CA LEU A 41 18.20 -0.43 -4.14
C LEU A 41 18.09 0.89 -3.37
N ARG A 42 18.49 1.99 -3.97
CA ARG A 42 18.37 3.32 -3.38
C ARG A 42 16.90 3.69 -3.14
N GLN A 43 16.02 3.37 -4.07
CA GLN A 43 14.58 3.60 -3.92
C GLN A 43 13.96 2.68 -2.87
N CYS A 44 14.35 1.41 -2.79
CA CYS A 44 13.92 0.52 -1.71
C CYS A 44 14.31 1.09 -0.34
N TRP A 45 15.55 1.52 -0.18
CA TRP A 45 16.03 2.13 1.06
C TRP A 45 15.28 3.42 1.40
N PHE A 46 15.08 4.27 0.40
CA PHE A 46 14.36 5.53 0.56
C PHE A 46 12.92 5.31 1.03
N ILE A 47 12.16 4.44 0.36
CA ILE A 47 10.78 4.14 0.72
C ILE A 47 10.72 3.47 2.09
N ALA A 48 11.56 2.47 2.35
CA ALA A 48 11.61 1.78 3.64
C ALA A 48 11.91 2.75 4.79
N LYS A 49 12.89 3.64 4.63
CA LYS A 49 13.26 4.63 5.65
C LYS A 49 12.11 5.59 5.97
N VAL A 50 11.38 6.05 4.95
CA VAL A 50 10.28 7.01 5.13
C VAL A 50 9.04 6.35 5.73
N THR A 51 8.78 5.07 5.41
CA THR A 51 7.55 4.39 5.81
C THR A 51 7.67 3.53 7.06
N SER A 52 8.84 2.97 7.38
CA SER A 52 8.97 1.97 8.47
C SER A 52 8.62 2.53 9.84
N VAL A 53 9.10 3.73 10.19
CA VAL A 53 8.83 4.33 11.50
C VAL A 53 7.35 4.67 11.68
N PRO A 54 6.69 5.40 10.76
CA PRO A 54 5.25 5.64 10.84
C PRO A 54 4.43 4.34 10.90
N VAL A 55 4.82 3.33 10.11
CA VAL A 55 4.15 2.02 10.09
C VAL A 55 4.17 1.37 11.47
N MET A 56 5.32 1.28 12.13
CA MET A 56 5.42 0.66 13.46
C MET A 56 4.61 1.42 14.52
N LEU A 57 4.71 2.75 14.53
CA LEU A 57 4.00 3.60 15.49
C LEU A 57 2.48 3.52 15.36
N ILE A 58 1.95 3.33 14.15
CA ILE A 58 0.51 3.27 13.91
C ILE A 58 -0.01 1.84 14.09
N SER A 59 0.77 0.81 13.74
CA SER A 59 0.31 -0.58 13.74
C SER A 59 0.00 -1.11 15.13
N ILE A 60 0.77 -0.71 16.15
CA ILE A 60 0.56 -1.16 17.54
C ILE A 60 -0.79 -0.65 18.08
N PRO A 61 -1.06 0.68 18.14
CA PRO A 61 -2.37 1.19 18.59
C PRO A 61 -3.54 0.67 17.73
N PHE A 62 -3.32 0.55 16.42
CA PHE A 62 -4.34 0.02 15.52
C PHE A 62 -4.70 -1.43 15.85
N GLY A 63 -3.69 -2.27 16.14
CA GLY A 63 -3.89 -3.64 16.61
C GLY A 63 -4.63 -3.69 17.96
N MET A 64 -4.35 -2.78 18.89
CA MET A 64 -5.07 -2.67 20.16
C MET A 64 -6.54 -2.30 19.97
N VAL A 65 -6.85 -1.37 19.04
CA VAL A 65 -8.25 -0.99 18.75
C VAL A 65 -9.02 -2.15 18.14
N ILE A 66 -8.42 -2.89 17.22
CA ILE A 66 -9.03 -4.12 16.66
C ILE A 66 -9.26 -5.14 17.78
N ALA A 67 -8.29 -5.32 18.68
CA ALA A 67 -8.39 -6.23 19.81
C ALA A 67 -9.55 -5.86 20.75
N LEU A 68 -9.75 -4.58 21.01
CA LEU A 68 -10.87 -4.09 21.80
C LEU A 68 -12.21 -4.50 21.18
N HIS A 69 -12.38 -4.29 19.88
CA HIS A 69 -13.64 -4.64 19.21
C HIS A 69 -13.84 -6.15 19.10
N VAL A 70 -12.82 -6.87 18.62
CA VAL A 70 -12.90 -8.33 18.46
C VAL A 70 -13.07 -9.01 19.82
N GLY A 71 -12.30 -8.61 20.84
CA GLY A 71 -12.38 -9.19 22.16
C GLY A 71 -13.73 -8.92 22.84
N SER A 72 -14.27 -7.69 22.76
CA SER A 72 -15.59 -7.36 23.31
C SER A 72 -16.70 -8.14 22.62
N PHE A 73 -16.63 -8.29 21.31
CA PHE A 73 -17.60 -9.06 20.54
C PHE A 73 -17.54 -10.56 20.85
N SER A 74 -16.32 -11.13 20.95
CA SER A 74 -16.13 -12.54 21.32
C SER A 74 -16.69 -12.86 22.71
N ARG A 75 -16.55 -11.94 23.67
CA ARG A 75 -17.14 -12.09 25.02
C ARG A 75 -18.66 -12.08 24.99
N GLN A 76 -19.27 -11.17 24.24
CA GLN A 76 -20.73 -11.11 24.12
C GLN A 76 -21.32 -12.40 23.54
N LEU A 77 -20.56 -13.10 22.70
CA LEU A 77 -20.94 -14.39 22.11
C LEU A 77 -20.51 -15.60 22.95
N GLY A 78 -19.82 -15.42 24.08
CA GLY A 78 -19.27 -16.51 24.87
C GLY A 78 -18.14 -17.29 24.17
N ALA A 79 -17.52 -16.72 23.14
CA ALA A 79 -16.51 -17.36 22.29
C ALA A 79 -15.10 -16.81 22.56
N GLU A 80 -14.72 -16.65 23.83
CA GLU A 80 -13.41 -16.07 24.21
C GLU A 80 -12.22 -16.86 23.68
N SER A 81 -12.34 -18.17 23.54
CA SER A 81 -11.31 -19.04 22.97
C SER A 81 -11.03 -18.76 21.47
N ALA A 82 -12.00 -18.21 20.75
CA ALA A 82 -11.85 -17.86 19.33
C ALA A 82 -11.26 -16.47 19.10
N THR A 83 -11.05 -15.65 20.15
CA THR A 83 -10.57 -14.28 20.04
C THR A 83 -9.23 -14.21 19.29
N GLY A 84 -8.28 -15.10 19.59
CA GLY A 84 -6.98 -15.15 18.92
C GLY A 84 -7.08 -15.42 17.42
N ALA A 85 -7.93 -16.37 17.03
CA ALA A 85 -8.17 -16.71 15.63
C ALA A 85 -8.82 -15.54 14.86
N ALA A 86 -9.84 -14.91 15.43
CA ALA A 86 -10.51 -13.76 14.86
C ALA A 86 -9.56 -12.55 14.71
N MET A 87 -8.65 -12.35 15.67
CA MET A 87 -7.61 -11.31 15.61
C MET A 87 -6.66 -11.51 14.44
N VAL A 88 -6.15 -12.73 14.25
CA VAL A 88 -5.22 -13.00 13.15
C VAL A 88 -5.92 -12.80 11.80
N LEU A 89 -7.14 -13.31 11.65
CA LEU A 89 -7.91 -13.10 10.42
C LEU A 89 -8.16 -11.62 10.14
N ALA A 90 -8.59 -10.84 11.13
CA ALA A 90 -8.87 -9.42 10.97
C ALA A 90 -7.59 -8.63 10.62
N ILE A 91 -6.47 -8.91 11.31
CA ILE A 91 -5.23 -8.17 11.09
C ILE A 91 -4.53 -8.64 9.81
N VAL A 92 -4.25 -9.93 9.65
CA VAL A 92 -3.41 -10.41 8.54
C VAL A 92 -4.14 -10.34 7.21
N ARG A 93 -5.42 -10.74 7.17
CA ARG A 93 -6.18 -10.81 5.92
C ARG A 93 -6.59 -9.44 5.37
N GLU A 94 -6.97 -8.49 6.27
CA GLU A 94 -7.54 -7.22 5.84
C GLU A 94 -6.78 -5.99 6.37
N ALA A 95 -6.57 -5.89 7.68
CA ALA A 95 -6.08 -4.66 8.28
C ALA A 95 -4.62 -4.37 7.88
N ALA A 96 -3.73 -5.35 7.89
CA ALA A 96 -2.32 -5.14 7.60
C ALA A 96 -2.05 -4.75 6.14
N PRO A 97 -2.64 -5.41 5.11
CA PRO A 97 -2.48 -4.95 3.73
C PRO A 97 -3.00 -3.54 3.49
N VAL A 98 -4.17 -3.20 4.04
CA VAL A 98 -4.78 -1.88 3.87
C VAL A 98 -3.95 -0.81 4.60
N ALA A 99 -3.56 -1.04 5.86
CA ALA A 99 -2.72 -0.11 6.60
C ALA A 99 -1.37 0.12 5.91
N THR A 100 -0.72 -0.94 5.44
CA THR A 100 0.51 -0.85 4.65
C THR A 100 0.32 0.00 3.40
N ALA A 101 -0.76 -0.23 2.67
CA ALA A 101 -1.08 0.50 1.45
C ALA A 101 -1.29 2.00 1.70
N LEU A 102 -2.06 2.35 2.74
CA LEU A 102 -2.33 3.74 3.11
C LEU A 102 -1.05 4.48 3.53
N LEU A 103 -0.16 3.79 4.25
CA LEU A 103 1.11 4.37 4.70
C LEU A 103 2.12 4.51 3.55
N ILE A 104 2.19 3.53 2.65
CA ILE A 104 3.00 3.66 1.44
C ILE A 104 2.46 4.79 0.57
N ALA A 105 1.15 4.89 0.36
CA ALA A 105 0.54 5.95 -0.44
C ALA A 105 0.73 7.33 0.21
N GLY A 106 0.51 7.42 1.52
CA GLY A 106 0.63 8.66 2.27
C GLY A 106 2.08 9.14 2.41
N ALA A 107 2.96 8.37 3.03
CA ALA A 107 4.34 8.77 3.29
C ALA A 107 5.25 8.51 2.07
N GLY A 108 5.28 7.28 1.58
CA GLY A 108 6.13 6.88 0.45
C GLY A 108 5.73 7.56 -0.85
N GLY A 109 4.43 7.56 -1.16
CA GLY A 109 3.87 8.14 -2.38
C GLY A 109 4.05 9.65 -2.44
N SER A 110 3.79 10.33 -1.33
CA SER A 110 4.04 11.78 -1.21
C SER A 110 5.51 12.11 -1.46
N ALA A 111 6.43 11.36 -0.86
CA ALA A 111 7.85 11.55 -1.03
C ALA A 111 8.30 11.27 -2.48
N MET A 112 7.78 10.21 -3.12
CA MET A 112 8.07 9.90 -4.53
C MET A 112 7.54 10.98 -5.47
N THR A 113 6.31 11.46 -5.25
CA THR A 113 5.71 12.52 -6.07
C THR A 113 6.50 13.82 -5.94
N ALA A 114 6.90 14.19 -4.72
CA ALA A 114 7.69 15.38 -4.46
C ALA A 114 9.10 15.31 -5.08
N ASP A 115 9.77 14.15 -4.99
CA ASP A 115 11.10 13.96 -5.60
C ASP A 115 11.03 14.09 -7.12
N ILE A 116 10.10 13.40 -7.80
CA ILE A 116 9.95 13.50 -9.26
C ILE A 116 9.49 14.90 -9.66
N GLY A 117 8.53 15.48 -8.94
CA GLY A 117 8.04 16.83 -9.20
C GLY A 117 9.11 17.90 -9.06
N SER A 118 9.99 17.79 -8.06
CA SER A 118 11.12 18.70 -7.90
C SER A 118 12.13 18.61 -9.07
N ARG A 119 12.39 17.40 -9.57
CA ARG A 119 13.22 17.18 -10.78
C ARG A 119 12.57 17.78 -12.02
N LYS A 120 11.24 17.69 -12.12
CA LYS A 120 10.46 18.30 -13.20
C LYS A 120 10.64 19.83 -13.23
N ILE A 121 10.53 20.48 -12.06
CA ILE A 121 10.70 21.95 -11.93
C ILE A 121 12.11 22.41 -12.28
N ARG A 122 13.13 21.59 -12.00
CA ARG A 122 14.53 21.89 -12.33
C ARG A 122 14.93 21.50 -13.75
N ASP A 123 13.98 21.16 -14.61
CA ASP A 123 14.17 20.72 -16.00
C ASP A 123 15.11 19.50 -16.15
N GLU A 124 15.35 18.75 -15.07
CA GLU A 124 16.17 17.53 -15.11
C GLU A 124 15.56 16.46 -16.03
N ILE A 125 14.22 16.37 -16.08
CA ILE A 125 13.53 15.42 -16.96
C ILE A 125 13.71 15.81 -18.42
N ALA A 126 13.56 17.09 -18.76
CA ALA A 126 13.80 17.59 -20.10
C ALA A 126 15.26 17.41 -20.53
N ALA A 127 16.20 17.62 -19.61
CA ALA A 127 17.62 17.38 -19.87
C ALA A 127 17.90 15.89 -20.17
N MET A 128 17.24 14.94 -19.47
CA MET A 128 17.37 13.51 -19.78
C MET A 128 16.85 13.18 -21.19
N GLU A 129 15.72 13.78 -21.60
CA GLU A 129 15.16 13.57 -22.94
C GLU A 129 16.11 14.07 -24.03
N VAL A 130 16.73 15.24 -23.86
CA VAL A 130 17.73 15.77 -24.78
C VAL A 130 18.95 14.86 -24.86
N MET A 131 19.36 14.24 -23.76
CA MET A 131 20.45 13.26 -23.74
C MET A 131 20.05 11.86 -24.23
N ALA A 132 18.87 11.69 -24.83
CA ALA A 132 18.32 10.41 -25.27
C ALA A 132 18.19 9.35 -24.15
N VAL A 133 18.06 9.78 -22.90
CA VAL A 133 17.81 8.90 -21.76
C VAL A 133 16.32 8.85 -21.50
N ASN A 134 15.73 7.64 -21.55
CA ASN A 134 14.30 7.45 -21.24
C ASN A 134 13.99 7.75 -19.75
N PRO A 135 13.26 8.85 -19.44
CA PRO A 135 12.96 9.22 -18.05
C PRO A 135 12.06 8.18 -17.36
N ILE A 136 11.15 7.52 -18.11
CA ILE A 136 10.26 6.50 -17.55
C ILE A 136 11.07 5.32 -17.07
N GLY A 137 11.92 4.75 -17.91
CA GLY A 137 12.77 3.61 -17.55
C GLY A 137 13.72 3.91 -16.39
N ARG A 138 14.22 5.16 -16.28
CA ARG A 138 15.18 5.54 -15.25
C ARG A 138 14.54 5.95 -13.92
N LEU A 139 13.39 6.62 -13.96
CA LEU A 139 12.75 7.17 -12.74
C LEU A 139 11.55 6.36 -12.28
N VAL A 140 10.72 5.87 -13.19
CA VAL A 140 9.46 5.18 -12.83
C VAL A 140 9.69 3.72 -12.54
N THR A 141 10.37 2.99 -13.42
CA THR A 141 10.56 1.53 -13.30
C THR A 141 11.19 1.12 -11.96
N PRO A 142 12.31 1.73 -11.50
CA PRO A 142 12.89 1.37 -10.20
C PRO A 142 11.95 1.64 -9.03
N ARG A 143 11.14 2.72 -9.09
CA ARG A 143 10.20 3.07 -8.03
C ARG A 143 9.00 2.13 -7.96
N LEU A 144 8.46 1.71 -9.12
CA LEU A 144 7.38 0.72 -9.18
C LEU A 144 7.79 -0.58 -8.50
N LEU A 145 8.96 -1.09 -8.86
CA LEU A 145 9.48 -2.33 -8.27
C LEU A 145 9.85 -2.15 -6.79
N ALA A 146 10.48 -1.03 -6.43
CA ALA A 146 10.88 -0.76 -5.06
C ALA A 146 9.66 -0.66 -4.13
N ALA A 147 8.62 0.05 -4.51
CA ALA A 147 7.42 0.18 -3.69
C ALA A 147 6.71 -1.16 -3.51
N SER A 148 6.60 -1.96 -4.59
CA SER A 148 5.99 -3.30 -4.52
C SER A 148 6.78 -4.25 -3.63
N THR A 149 8.12 -4.25 -3.71
CA THR A 149 8.96 -5.11 -2.87
C THR A 149 8.99 -4.66 -1.41
N VAL A 150 9.08 -3.35 -1.17
CA VAL A 150 9.04 -2.80 0.20
C VAL A 150 7.67 -3.05 0.85
N ALA A 151 6.58 -3.00 0.08
CA ALA A 151 5.24 -3.33 0.58
C ALA A 151 5.15 -4.74 1.17
N LEU A 152 5.82 -5.73 0.58
CA LEU A 152 5.87 -7.10 1.09
C LEU A 152 6.51 -7.19 2.48
N PHE A 153 7.59 -6.45 2.70
CA PHE A 153 8.24 -6.39 4.01
C PHE A 153 7.41 -5.59 5.03
N LEU A 154 6.82 -4.48 4.59
CA LEU A 154 6.01 -3.64 5.47
C LEU A 154 4.73 -4.34 5.93
N VAL A 155 4.04 -5.10 5.09
CA VAL A 155 2.83 -5.83 5.51
C VAL A 155 3.16 -6.88 6.56
N SER A 156 4.31 -7.54 6.45
CA SER A 156 4.77 -8.48 7.48
C SER A 156 5.06 -7.75 8.79
N LEU A 157 5.71 -6.59 8.73
CA LEU A 157 5.99 -5.75 9.89
C LEU A 157 4.69 -5.26 10.56
N VAL A 158 3.71 -4.79 9.78
CA VAL A 158 2.38 -4.36 10.26
C VAL A 158 1.64 -5.51 10.93
N SER A 159 1.67 -6.70 10.31
CA SER A 159 1.02 -7.89 10.87
C SER A 159 1.61 -8.26 12.23
N VAL A 160 2.93 -8.32 12.34
CA VAL A 160 3.60 -8.65 13.60
C VAL A 160 3.35 -7.57 14.66
N ALA A 161 3.50 -6.29 14.31
CA ALA A 161 3.29 -5.18 15.24
C ALA A 161 1.80 -5.07 15.68
N GLY A 162 0.87 -5.27 14.75
CA GLY A 162 -0.57 -5.26 15.04
C GLY A 162 -1.00 -6.43 15.94
N LEU A 163 -0.49 -7.64 15.67
CA LEU A 163 -0.74 -8.81 16.52
C LEU A 163 -0.09 -8.65 17.90
N ALA A 164 1.10 -8.08 17.98
CA ALA A 164 1.73 -7.77 19.27
C ALA A 164 0.91 -6.75 20.07
N GLY A 165 0.43 -5.68 19.44
CA GLY A 165 -0.49 -4.72 20.05
C GLY A 165 -1.78 -5.39 20.53
N GLY A 166 -2.36 -6.26 19.70
CA GLY A 166 -3.54 -7.05 20.05
C GLY A 166 -3.30 -8.00 21.21
N TYR A 167 -2.13 -8.65 21.27
CA TYR A 167 -1.73 -9.50 22.39
C TYR A 167 -1.66 -8.70 23.70
N VAL A 168 -0.95 -7.57 23.70
CA VAL A 168 -0.82 -6.71 24.88
C VAL A 168 -2.20 -6.31 25.41
N PHE A 169 -3.09 -5.89 24.53
CA PHE A 169 -4.45 -5.49 24.94
C PHE A 169 -5.29 -6.67 25.46
N ASN A 170 -5.35 -7.79 24.73
CA ASN A 170 -6.17 -8.94 25.13
C ASN A 170 -5.67 -9.59 26.42
N VAL A 171 -4.35 -9.73 26.60
CA VAL A 171 -3.79 -10.41 27.77
C VAL A 171 -3.76 -9.49 29.00
N LEU A 172 -3.27 -8.25 28.86
CA LEU A 172 -3.10 -7.34 30.00
C LEU A 172 -4.38 -6.61 30.40
N VAL A 173 -5.23 -6.25 29.44
CA VAL A 173 -6.45 -5.45 29.72
C VAL A 173 -7.69 -6.33 29.79
N GLN A 174 -7.83 -7.29 28.89
CA GLN A 174 -9.01 -8.17 28.85
C GLN A 174 -8.84 -9.47 29.65
N HIS A 175 -7.64 -9.73 30.20
CA HIS A 175 -7.32 -10.92 31.00
C HIS A 175 -7.56 -12.25 30.28
N VAL A 176 -7.48 -12.27 28.95
CA VAL A 176 -7.49 -13.51 28.16
C VAL A 176 -6.18 -14.25 28.42
N THR A 177 -6.23 -15.57 28.63
CA THR A 177 -5.01 -16.34 28.84
C THR A 177 -4.14 -16.35 27.59
N ALA A 178 -2.83 -16.16 27.76
CA ALA A 178 -1.86 -16.16 26.65
C ALA A 178 -1.95 -17.44 25.80
N GLY A 179 -2.18 -18.58 26.46
CA GLY A 179 -2.38 -19.88 25.77
C GLY A 179 -3.59 -19.88 24.83
N ALA A 180 -4.74 -19.34 25.27
CA ALA A 180 -5.93 -19.23 24.43
C ALA A 180 -5.71 -18.29 23.24
N TYR A 181 -4.97 -17.18 23.43
CA TYR A 181 -4.66 -16.26 22.36
C TYR A 181 -3.80 -16.91 21.28
N PHE A 182 -2.72 -17.60 21.64
CA PHE A 182 -1.82 -18.25 20.67
C PHE A 182 -2.41 -19.52 20.05
N SER A 183 -3.18 -20.32 20.78
CA SER A 183 -3.83 -21.50 20.22
C SER A 183 -4.81 -21.15 19.10
N GLY A 184 -5.43 -19.97 19.17
CA GLY A 184 -6.31 -19.46 18.13
C GLY A 184 -5.62 -19.19 16.79
N PHE A 185 -4.29 -18.91 16.78
CA PHE A 185 -3.58 -18.58 15.54
C PHE A 185 -3.57 -19.70 14.50
N THR A 186 -3.60 -20.94 14.95
CA THR A 186 -3.57 -22.12 14.07
C THR A 186 -4.95 -22.73 13.78
N GLN A 187 -5.99 -22.29 14.48
CA GLN A 187 -7.32 -22.86 14.34
C GLN A 187 -8.04 -22.47 13.05
N LEU A 188 -8.05 -21.20 12.70
CA LEU A 188 -8.79 -20.68 11.55
C LEU A 188 -7.89 -20.14 10.43
N VAL A 189 -6.65 -19.79 10.74
CA VAL A 189 -5.72 -19.21 9.77
C VAL A 189 -5.15 -20.28 8.86
N GLN A 190 -5.17 -20.00 7.56
CA GLN A 190 -4.65 -20.89 6.54
C GLN A 190 -3.45 -20.23 5.83
N LEU A 191 -2.56 -21.06 5.25
CA LEU A 191 -1.47 -20.55 4.42
C LEU A 191 -1.94 -19.64 3.26
N PRO A 192 -3.07 -19.92 2.58
CA PRO A 192 -3.62 -19.01 1.58
C PRO A 192 -3.89 -17.58 2.08
N ASP A 193 -4.21 -17.39 3.38
CA ASP A 193 -4.45 -16.05 3.94
C ASP A 193 -3.19 -15.19 3.93
N LEU A 194 -2.03 -15.79 4.22
CA LEU A 194 -0.73 -15.11 4.13
C LEU A 194 -0.40 -14.74 2.68
N TRP A 195 -0.61 -15.68 1.75
CA TRP A 195 -0.38 -15.39 0.33
C TRP A 195 -1.29 -14.30 -0.20
N GLN A 196 -2.56 -14.28 0.21
CA GLN A 196 -3.49 -13.21 -0.12
C GLN A 196 -2.99 -11.86 0.42
N SER A 197 -2.56 -11.81 1.68
CA SER A 197 -2.03 -10.60 2.32
C SER A 197 -0.82 -10.05 1.57
N LEU A 198 0.13 -10.91 1.22
CA LEU A 198 1.31 -10.53 0.44
C LEU A 198 0.95 -10.08 -0.97
N ALA A 199 0.05 -10.79 -1.65
CA ALA A 199 -0.41 -10.41 -2.98
C ALA A 199 -1.12 -9.06 -2.98
N LYS A 200 -2.00 -8.80 -2.00
CA LYS A 200 -2.62 -7.48 -1.80
C LYS A 200 -1.56 -6.39 -1.60
N ALA A 201 -0.62 -6.61 -0.69
CA ALA A 201 0.42 -5.63 -0.40
C ALA A 201 1.28 -5.30 -1.63
N TRP A 202 1.64 -6.32 -2.42
CA TRP A 202 2.40 -6.14 -3.65
C TRP A 202 1.66 -5.28 -4.67
N VAL A 203 0.39 -5.59 -4.92
CA VAL A 203 -0.49 -4.83 -5.84
C VAL A 203 -0.69 -3.40 -5.35
N PHE A 204 -0.90 -3.21 -4.05
CA PHE A 204 -1.13 -1.88 -3.47
C PHE A 204 0.13 -1.02 -3.53
N GLY A 205 1.31 -1.59 -3.26
CA GLY A 205 2.60 -0.91 -3.43
C GLY A 205 2.81 -0.47 -4.88
N PHE A 206 2.46 -1.34 -5.84
CA PHE A 206 2.51 -1.02 -7.26
C PHE A 206 1.56 0.14 -7.62
N ILE A 207 0.30 0.10 -7.18
CA ILE A 207 -0.68 1.16 -7.42
C ILE A 207 -0.20 2.50 -6.82
N ALA A 208 0.30 2.48 -5.59
CA ALA A 208 0.80 3.69 -4.94
C ALA A 208 1.95 4.33 -5.73
N ALA A 209 2.91 3.53 -6.18
CA ALA A 209 4.03 4.02 -6.99
C ALA A 209 3.59 4.50 -8.38
N MET A 210 2.66 3.78 -9.03
CA MET A 210 2.09 4.15 -10.32
C MET A 210 1.49 5.56 -10.29
N VAL A 211 0.58 5.79 -9.35
CA VAL A 211 -0.10 7.08 -9.22
C VAL A 211 0.88 8.19 -8.82
N SER A 212 1.77 7.91 -7.87
CA SER A 212 2.75 8.88 -7.38
C SER A 212 3.74 9.30 -8.47
N CYS A 213 4.27 8.36 -9.23
CA CYS A 213 5.18 8.65 -10.34
C CYS A 213 4.48 9.46 -11.44
N TYR A 214 3.25 9.07 -11.80
CA TYR A 214 2.46 9.79 -12.80
C TYR A 214 2.22 11.24 -12.37
N LYS A 215 1.73 11.46 -11.15
CA LYS A 215 1.45 12.81 -10.65
C LYS A 215 2.72 13.66 -10.54
N GLY A 216 3.84 13.06 -10.17
CA GLY A 216 5.13 13.74 -10.15
C GLY A 216 5.62 14.15 -11.54
N LEU A 217 5.54 13.25 -12.53
CA LEU A 217 5.96 13.52 -13.91
C LEU A 217 5.13 14.61 -14.60
N TYR A 218 3.84 14.66 -14.31
CA TYR A 218 2.90 15.57 -14.99
C TYR A 218 2.47 16.75 -14.12
N CYS A 219 3.18 17.03 -13.00
CA CYS A 219 2.90 18.22 -12.19
C CYS A 219 3.18 19.51 -12.99
N LYS A 220 2.40 20.56 -12.72
CA LYS A 220 2.48 21.86 -13.38
C LYS A 220 2.44 22.95 -12.33
N GLY A 221 3.03 24.12 -12.63
CA GLY A 221 2.88 25.31 -11.77
C GLY A 221 3.90 25.45 -10.65
N GLY A 222 5.11 24.93 -10.84
CA GLY A 222 6.23 25.12 -9.90
C GLY A 222 6.02 24.42 -8.54
N PRO A 223 6.61 24.93 -7.43
CA PRO A 223 6.55 24.27 -6.12
C PRO A 223 5.13 24.05 -5.58
N LYS A 224 4.22 25.01 -5.82
CA LYS A 224 2.80 24.88 -5.45
C LYS A 224 2.14 23.72 -6.19
N GLY A 225 2.43 23.59 -7.49
CA GLY A 225 1.90 22.49 -8.31
C GLY A 225 2.39 21.11 -7.88
N VAL A 226 3.62 21.01 -7.34
CA VAL A 226 4.09 19.75 -6.73
C VAL A 226 3.29 19.40 -5.48
N GLY A 227 3.01 20.37 -4.61
CA GLY A 227 2.15 20.17 -3.43
C GLY A 227 0.75 19.69 -3.82
N ASP A 228 0.14 20.33 -4.83
CA ASP A 228 -1.17 19.91 -5.36
C ASP A 228 -1.13 18.50 -5.96
N ALA A 229 -0.07 18.15 -6.68
CA ALA A 229 0.13 16.82 -7.26
C ALA A 229 0.28 15.74 -6.18
N VAL A 230 1.00 16.03 -5.09
CA VAL A 230 1.12 15.15 -3.91
C VAL A 230 -0.25 14.87 -3.31
N ASN A 231 -1.02 15.91 -2.99
CA ASN A 231 -2.34 15.75 -2.39
C ASN A 231 -3.29 14.96 -3.30
N GLN A 232 -3.35 15.29 -4.59
CA GLN A 232 -4.15 14.55 -5.56
C GLN A 232 -3.69 13.10 -5.68
N GLY A 233 -2.38 12.85 -5.71
CA GLY A 233 -1.81 11.52 -5.79
C GLY A 233 -2.25 10.63 -4.64
N VAL A 234 -2.18 11.12 -3.41
CA VAL A 234 -2.61 10.38 -2.21
C VAL A 234 -4.09 10.03 -2.27
N VAL A 235 -4.95 11.01 -2.59
CA VAL A 235 -6.41 10.79 -2.66
C VAL A 235 -6.77 9.76 -3.73
N ILE A 236 -6.20 9.88 -4.93
CA ILE A 236 -6.44 8.95 -6.03
C ILE A 236 -5.96 7.54 -5.65
N THR A 237 -4.78 7.43 -5.05
CA THR A 237 -4.24 6.16 -4.61
C THR A 237 -5.16 5.48 -3.59
N PHE A 238 -5.68 6.22 -2.62
CA PHE A 238 -6.62 5.67 -1.63
C PHE A 238 -7.87 5.10 -2.29
N ILE A 239 -8.48 5.82 -3.22
CA ILE A 239 -9.67 5.36 -3.94
C ILE A 239 -9.36 4.06 -4.69
N PHE A 240 -8.23 3.97 -5.42
CA PHE A 240 -7.84 2.77 -6.13
C PHE A 240 -7.57 1.59 -5.20
N ILE A 241 -6.89 1.82 -4.07
CA ILE A 241 -6.59 0.78 -3.08
C ILE A 241 -7.88 0.17 -2.53
N PHE A 242 -8.84 0.98 -2.10
CA PHE A 242 -10.10 0.46 -1.56
C PHE A 242 -10.90 -0.31 -2.61
N PHE A 243 -10.96 0.18 -3.83
CA PHE A 243 -11.65 -0.52 -4.92
C PHE A 243 -11.00 -1.86 -5.26
N VAL A 244 -9.67 -1.87 -5.40
CA VAL A 244 -8.91 -3.10 -5.69
C VAL A 244 -8.92 -4.05 -4.50
N ASN A 245 -8.89 -3.55 -3.26
CA ASN A 245 -9.04 -4.38 -2.06
C ASN A 245 -10.36 -5.15 -2.08
N PHE A 246 -11.47 -4.48 -2.38
CA PHE A 246 -12.78 -5.13 -2.49
C PHE A 246 -12.78 -6.25 -3.54
N ILE A 247 -12.23 -5.97 -4.74
CA ILE A 247 -12.14 -6.97 -5.81
C ILE A 247 -11.29 -8.18 -5.36
N MET A 248 -10.10 -7.92 -4.81
CA MET A 248 -9.19 -9.00 -4.39
C MET A 248 -9.77 -9.84 -3.25
N THR A 249 -10.45 -9.21 -2.29
CA THR A 249 -11.12 -9.93 -1.20
C THR A 249 -12.26 -10.79 -1.73
N THR A 250 -13.11 -10.24 -2.59
CA THR A 250 -14.24 -10.98 -3.19
C THR A 250 -13.74 -12.16 -4.01
N LEU A 251 -12.71 -11.95 -4.82
CA LEU A 251 -12.10 -13.02 -5.62
C LEU A 251 -11.50 -14.13 -4.74
N TYR A 252 -10.85 -13.77 -3.65
CA TYR A 252 -10.32 -14.73 -2.70
C TYR A 252 -11.41 -15.62 -2.08
N PHE A 253 -12.51 -15.03 -1.60
CA PHE A 253 -13.63 -15.79 -1.06
C PHE A 253 -14.32 -16.68 -2.09
N ALA A 254 -14.27 -16.32 -3.36
CA ALA A 254 -14.81 -17.15 -4.44
C ALA A 254 -13.90 -18.35 -4.79
N LEU A 255 -12.57 -18.20 -4.62
CA LEU A 255 -11.60 -19.22 -5.03
C LEU A 255 -11.20 -20.17 -3.89
N VAL A 256 -11.17 -19.68 -2.65
CA VAL A 256 -10.69 -20.46 -1.49
C VAL A 256 -11.86 -20.84 -0.60
N PRO A 257 -12.16 -22.16 -0.46
CA PRO A 257 -13.20 -22.63 0.45
C PRO A 257 -12.84 -22.26 1.89
N GLN A 258 -13.76 -21.59 2.57
CA GLN A 258 -13.55 -21.20 3.96
C GLN A 258 -13.75 -22.43 4.87
N LYS A 259 -12.84 -22.63 5.82
CA LYS A 259 -13.06 -23.59 6.92
C LYS A 259 -13.96 -22.89 7.95
N PHE A 260 -15.15 -23.41 8.10
CA PHE A 260 -16.09 -23.05 9.16
C PHE A 260 -15.96 -24.04 10.30
#